data_c257d766e903bab4411eed2476165fe4
#
_entry.id   c257d766e903bab4411eed2476165fe4
#
_cell.length_a   1.000
_cell.length_b   1.000
_cell.length_c   1.000
_cell.angle_alpha   90.00
_cell.angle_beta   90.00
_cell.angle_gamma   90.00
#
_symmetry.space_group_name_H-M   'P 1'
#
loop_
_entity.id
_entity.type
_entity.pdbx_description
1 polymer ?
#
loop_
_entity_poly.entity_id
_entity_poly.type
_entity_poly.pdbx_seq_one_letter_code
_entity_poly.pdbx_strand_id
1 'polypeptide(L)'
;MEFIHSESTIMQQSIRPARTIFHTGDTVTLRLDGIPADRAGTAVVRTNIGRAAIRRAEIVARTDQHRALAGLDWHDLPMKTVAPGVAELTLPFTEIGIFEAKCCFLPADRSAILWPEGENFRFKVCSANAAGGNTIYS
;
A
#
# COMPACT_ATOMS: atom_id res chain seq x y z
N MET A 1 34.14 -7.49 10.32
CA MET A 1 33.48 -7.36 10.48
C MET A 1 32.75 -6.58 10.36
N GLU A 2 32.35 -6.12 10.17
CA GLU A 2 31.59 -5.30 10.17
C GLU A 2 30.72 -5.28 9.14
N PHE A 3 30.74 -5.72 8.08
CA PHE A 3 29.84 -5.70 7.19
C PHE A 3 28.72 -6.47 7.40
N ILE A 4 28.64 -7.15 8.29
CA ILE A 4 27.50 -7.74 8.73
C ILE A 4 26.38 -6.82 8.88
N HIS A 5 26.67 -5.60 9.19
CA HIS A 5 25.66 -4.66 9.39
C HIS A 5 24.82 -4.42 8.21
N SER A 6 25.33 -4.54 7.00
CA SER A 6 24.54 -4.22 5.85
C SER A 6 23.40 -5.19 5.68
N GLU A 7 23.55 -6.38 6.19
CA GLU A 7 22.47 -7.31 6.08
C GLU A 7 21.36 -6.98 7.00
N SER A 8 21.68 -6.41 8.14
CA SER A 8 20.64 -6.09 9.11
C SER A 8 19.83 -4.90 8.69
N THR A 9 20.18 -4.23 7.59
CA THR A 9 19.40 -3.09 7.15
C THR A 9 18.46 -3.42 6.02
N ILE A 10 18.29 -4.70 5.68
CA ILE A 10 17.34 -5.07 4.65
C ILE A 10 15.93 -4.89 5.19
N MET A 11 15.12 -4.14 4.46
CA MET A 11 13.76 -3.92 4.86
C MET A 11 12.86 -5.01 4.33
N GLN A 12 11.84 -5.36 5.09
CA GLN A 12 10.87 -6.37 4.70
C GLN A 12 9.48 -5.86 4.95
N GLN A 13 8.55 -6.23 4.08
CA GLN A 13 7.17 -5.84 4.26
C GLN A 13 6.27 -7.06 4.43
N SER A 14 5.18 -6.88 5.15
CA SER A 14 4.22 -7.94 5.37
C SER A 14 2.82 -7.37 5.53
N ILE A 15 1.81 -8.22 5.45
CA ILE A 15 0.42 -7.82 5.61
C ILE A 15 -0.28 -8.72 6.59
N ARG A 16 -1.28 -8.19 7.27
CA ARG A 16 -2.18 -8.94 8.15
C ARG A 16 -3.61 -8.54 7.82
N PRO A 17 -4.51 -9.45 7.54
CA PRO A 17 -4.27 -10.88 7.38
C PRO A 17 -3.48 -11.17 6.11
N ALA A 18 -2.76 -12.29 6.11
CA ALA A 18 -1.90 -12.64 4.98
C ALA A 18 -2.71 -13.37 3.92
N ARG A 19 -3.50 -12.61 3.19
CA ARG A 19 -4.32 -13.15 2.11
C ARG A 19 -4.47 -12.11 1.03
N THR A 20 -5.02 -12.49 -0.12
CA THR A 20 -5.12 -11.61 -1.26
C THR A 20 -6.57 -11.29 -1.65
N ILE A 21 -7.55 -12.00 -1.08
CA ILE A 21 -8.95 -11.76 -1.41
C ILE A 21 -9.63 -11.18 -0.18
N PHE A 22 -10.28 -10.04 -0.37
CA PHE A 22 -10.95 -9.31 0.68
C PHE A 22 -12.34 -8.90 0.21
N HIS A 23 -13.14 -8.40 1.12
CA HIS A 23 -14.47 -7.88 0.81
C HIS A 23 -14.55 -6.44 1.31
N THR A 24 -15.44 -5.66 0.72
CA THR A 24 -15.64 -4.29 1.21
C THR A 24 -16.02 -4.34 2.69
N GLY A 25 -15.42 -3.45 3.45
CA GLY A 25 -15.57 -3.45 4.91
C GLY A 25 -14.42 -4.12 5.64
N ASP A 26 -13.63 -4.95 4.93
CA ASP A 26 -12.46 -5.56 5.54
C ASP A 26 -11.34 -4.51 5.66
N THR A 27 -10.36 -4.83 6.49
CA THR A 27 -9.16 -3.98 6.60
C THR A 27 -7.93 -4.85 6.41
N VAL A 28 -6.83 -4.20 6.04
CA VAL A 28 -5.54 -4.86 5.96
C VAL A 28 -4.53 -3.95 6.64
N THR A 29 -3.61 -4.55 7.40
CA THR A 29 -2.51 -3.80 8.02
C THR A 29 -1.24 -4.14 7.26
N LEU A 30 -0.58 -3.09 6.76
CA LEU A 30 0.72 -3.25 6.11
C LEU A 30 1.79 -2.89 7.11
N ARG A 31 2.89 -3.64 7.10
CA ARG A 31 3.98 -3.44 8.05
C ARG A 31 5.30 -3.41 7.30
N LEU A 32 6.17 -2.48 7.69
CA LEU A 32 7.51 -2.36 7.15
C LEU A 32 8.50 -2.50 8.29
N ASP A 33 9.39 -3.49 8.19
CA ASP A 33 10.42 -3.76 9.18
C ASP A 33 11.79 -3.42 8.60
N GLY A 34 12.76 -3.21 9.49
CA GLY A 34 14.13 -2.97 9.04
C GLY A 34 14.40 -1.56 8.57
N ILE A 35 13.57 -0.60 8.97
CA ILE A 35 13.79 0.78 8.60
C ILE A 35 15.08 1.27 9.25
N PRO A 36 15.99 1.90 8.49
CA PRO A 36 17.27 2.33 9.06
C PRO A 36 17.08 3.30 10.22
N ALA A 37 17.69 2.99 11.35
CA ALA A 37 17.55 3.81 12.55
C ALA A 37 18.32 5.11 12.45
N ASP A 38 19.32 5.16 11.58
CA ASP A 38 20.21 6.31 11.47
C ASP A 38 19.80 7.25 10.34
N ARG A 39 18.63 7.04 9.75
CA ARG A 39 18.20 7.90 8.65
C ARG A 39 16.86 8.55 8.99
N ALA A 40 16.80 9.86 8.79
CA ALA A 40 15.55 10.57 8.94
C ALA A 40 14.73 10.40 7.67
N GLY A 41 13.43 10.31 7.83
CA GLY A 41 12.54 10.15 6.69
C GLY A 41 11.18 9.66 7.11
N THR A 42 10.39 9.26 6.14
CA THR A 42 9.01 8.82 6.37
C THR A 42 8.78 7.48 5.69
N ALA A 43 8.24 6.52 6.45
CA ALA A 43 7.77 5.28 5.85
C ALA A 43 6.37 5.54 5.31
N VAL A 44 6.11 5.06 4.09
CA VAL A 44 4.81 5.25 3.45
C VAL A 44 4.37 3.96 2.77
N VAL A 45 3.08 3.87 2.53
CA VAL A 45 2.51 2.84 1.66
C VAL A 45 2.16 3.54 0.35
N ARG A 46 2.76 3.08 -0.74
CA ARG A 46 2.43 3.57 -2.08
C ARG A 46 1.36 2.65 -2.64
N THR A 47 0.19 3.19 -2.94
CA THR A 47 -0.95 2.35 -3.27
C THR A 47 -1.99 3.11 -4.08
N ASN A 48 -2.84 2.36 -4.77
CA ASN A 48 -4.01 2.93 -5.42
C ASN A 48 -5.30 2.65 -4.63
N ILE A 49 -5.18 2.14 -3.42
CA ILE A 49 -6.35 1.92 -2.58
C ILE A 49 -6.92 3.28 -2.17
N GLY A 50 -8.23 3.43 -2.30
CA GLY A 50 -8.89 4.65 -1.86
C GLY A 50 -8.84 5.79 -2.85
N ARG A 51 -8.49 5.52 -4.10
CA ARG A 51 -8.38 6.57 -5.10
C ARG A 51 -9.47 6.54 -6.16
N ALA A 52 -10.52 5.75 -5.97
CA ALA A 52 -11.50 5.58 -7.04
C ALA A 52 -12.19 6.88 -7.41
N ALA A 53 -12.56 7.70 -6.45
CA ALA A 53 -13.23 8.96 -6.75
C ALA A 53 -12.32 9.91 -7.52
N ILE A 54 -11.07 10.02 -7.08
CA ILE A 54 -10.11 10.89 -7.76
C ILE A 54 -9.82 10.35 -9.14
N ARG A 55 -9.70 9.04 -9.26
CA ARG A 55 -9.44 8.40 -10.53
C ARG A 55 -10.56 8.64 -11.53
N ARG A 56 -11.81 8.58 -11.09
CA ARG A 56 -12.92 8.85 -11.98
C ARG A 56 -12.88 10.28 -12.49
N ALA A 57 -12.57 11.22 -11.62
CA ALA A 57 -12.47 12.61 -12.02
C ALA A 57 -11.34 12.80 -13.02
N GLU A 58 -10.22 12.10 -12.79
CA GLU A 58 -9.10 12.18 -13.70
C GLU A 58 -9.41 11.59 -15.06
N ILE A 59 -10.18 10.52 -15.10
CA ILE A 59 -10.57 9.92 -16.37
C ILE A 59 -11.39 10.91 -17.19
N VAL A 60 -12.34 11.59 -16.55
CA VAL A 60 -13.13 12.57 -17.25
C VAL A 60 -12.24 13.70 -17.79
N ALA A 61 -11.35 14.21 -16.94
CA ALA A 61 -10.46 15.30 -17.34
C ALA A 61 -9.55 14.88 -18.49
N ARG A 62 -9.06 13.65 -18.45
CA ARG A 62 -8.16 13.21 -19.49
C ARG A 62 -8.85 12.92 -20.79
N THR A 63 -10.07 12.44 -20.74
CA THR A 63 -10.85 12.27 -21.94
C THR A 63 -11.03 13.61 -22.62
N ASP A 64 -11.32 14.65 -21.84
CA ASP A 64 -11.49 15.97 -22.41
C ASP A 64 -10.19 16.55 -22.93
N GLN A 65 -9.08 16.21 -22.31
CA GLN A 65 -7.79 16.79 -22.64
C GLN A 65 -6.90 15.86 -23.47
N HIS A 66 -7.39 14.69 -23.78
CA HIS A 66 -6.62 13.72 -24.56
C HIS A 66 -5.30 13.33 -23.92
N ARG A 67 -5.29 13.20 -22.61
CA ARG A 67 -4.07 12.84 -21.87
C ARG A 67 -4.08 11.38 -21.47
N ALA A 68 -2.90 10.82 -21.29
CA ALA A 68 -2.77 9.45 -20.84
C ALA A 68 -3.16 9.30 -19.38
N LEU A 69 -3.63 8.10 -19.00
CA LEU A 69 -4.09 7.84 -17.65
C LEU A 69 -3.04 7.29 -16.72
N ALA A 70 -1.85 7.06 -17.17
CA ALA A 70 -0.86 6.30 -16.42
C ALA A 70 -0.48 6.93 -15.08
N GLY A 71 -0.49 6.13 -14.05
CA GLY A 71 0.15 6.45 -12.78
C GLY A 71 -0.52 7.47 -11.89
N LEU A 72 -1.70 7.98 -12.26
CA LEU A 72 -2.30 9.03 -11.47
C LEU A 72 -3.21 8.56 -10.37
N ASP A 73 -3.48 7.27 -10.31
CA ASP A 73 -4.27 6.73 -9.22
C ASP A 73 -3.42 6.25 -8.05
N TRP A 74 -2.10 6.38 -8.15
CA TRP A 74 -1.20 6.00 -7.06
C TRP A 74 -0.94 7.18 -6.14
N HIS A 75 -0.83 6.89 -4.85
CA HIS A 75 -0.51 7.91 -3.86
C HIS A 75 0.25 7.29 -2.70
N ASP A 76 0.86 8.14 -1.89
CA ASP A 76 1.63 7.70 -0.74
C ASP A 76 0.87 8.05 0.52
N LEU A 77 0.71 7.06 1.40
CA LEU A 77 0.04 7.23 2.68
C LEU A 77 1.07 7.02 3.79
N PRO A 78 1.20 7.96 4.71
CA PRO A 78 2.22 7.82 5.76
C PRO A 78 1.90 6.68 6.70
N MET A 79 2.92 5.94 7.09
CA MET A 79 2.81 4.87 8.05
C MET A 79 3.14 5.41 9.44
N LYS A 80 2.68 4.69 10.47
CA LYS A 80 2.92 5.09 11.84
C LYS A 80 4.03 4.23 12.41
N THR A 81 5.01 4.86 13.02
CA THR A 81 6.08 4.13 13.70
C THR A 81 5.50 3.47 14.95
N VAL A 82 5.62 2.16 15.05
CA VAL A 82 5.08 1.39 16.17
C VAL A 82 6.17 0.83 17.07
N ALA A 83 7.40 0.78 16.57
CA ALA A 83 8.56 0.34 17.33
C ALA A 83 9.80 0.81 16.57
N PRO A 84 11.00 0.76 17.17
CA PRO A 84 12.19 1.17 16.43
C PRO A 84 12.35 0.35 15.15
N GLY A 85 12.47 1.03 14.04
CA GLY A 85 12.63 0.39 12.73
C GLY A 85 11.38 -0.27 12.18
N VAL A 86 10.21 -0.04 12.77
CA VAL A 86 8.98 -0.71 12.37
C VAL A 86 7.86 0.30 12.21
N ALA A 87 7.17 0.25 11.08
CA ALA A 87 6.03 1.12 10.82
C ALA A 87 4.86 0.29 10.33
N GLU A 88 3.65 0.75 10.60
CA GLU A 88 2.43 0.07 10.19
C GLU A 88 1.39 1.06 9.71
N LEU A 89 0.51 0.58 8.85
CA LEU A 89 -0.65 1.35 8.41
C LEU A 89 -1.79 0.38 8.14
N THR A 90 -2.96 0.67 8.71
CA THR A 90 -4.15 -0.12 8.48
C THR A 90 -5.06 0.63 7.51
N LEU A 91 -5.46 -0.05 6.45
CA LEU A 91 -6.30 0.55 5.41
C LEU A 91 -7.60 -0.21 5.28
N PRO A 92 -8.72 0.50 5.12
CA PRO A 92 -9.99 -0.16 4.86
C PRO A 92 -10.18 -0.36 3.37
N PHE A 93 -10.84 -1.46 3.01
CA PHE A 93 -11.24 -1.67 1.62
C PHE A 93 -12.68 -1.18 1.49
N THR A 94 -12.86 -0.08 0.78
CA THR A 94 -14.17 0.53 0.63
C THR A 94 -14.73 0.38 -0.77
N GLU A 95 -13.93 -0.18 -1.69
CA GLU A 95 -14.32 -0.29 -3.10
C GLU A 95 -13.94 -1.65 -3.63
N ILE A 96 -14.76 -2.17 -4.52
CA ILE A 96 -14.42 -3.42 -5.21
C ILE A 96 -13.38 -3.13 -6.29
N GLY A 97 -12.56 -4.10 -6.59
CA GLY A 97 -11.56 -3.96 -7.65
C GLY A 97 -10.29 -4.70 -7.32
N ILE A 98 -9.27 -4.41 -8.13
CA ILE A 98 -7.92 -4.96 -7.94
C ILE A 98 -7.04 -3.79 -7.52
N PHE A 99 -6.35 -3.96 -6.40
CA PHE A 99 -5.50 -2.91 -5.86
C PHE A 99 -4.10 -3.45 -5.58
N GLU A 100 -3.14 -2.56 -5.55
CA GLU A 100 -1.76 -2.92 -5.23
C GLU A 100 -1.21 -1.95 -4.21
N ALA A 101 -0.23 -2.41 -3.46
CA ALA A 101 0.43 -1.59 -2.46
C ALA A 101 1.85 -2.08 -2.23
N LYS A 102 2.73 -1.16 -1.92
CA LYS A 102 4.08 -1.49 -1.51
C LYS A 102 4.54 -0.47 -0.50
N CYS A 103 5.20 -0.94 0.55
CA CYS A 103 5.78 -0.05 1.55
C CYS A 103 7.11 0.47 1.03
N CYS A 104 7.51 1.66 1.46
CA CYS A 104 8.84 2.17 1.18
C CYS A 104 9.20 3.24 2.19
N PHE A 105 10.47 3.64 2.17
CA PHE A 105 10.97 4.68 3.06
C PHE A 105 11.47 5.84 2.20
N LEU A 106 10.96 7.02 2.49
CA LEU A 106 11.33 8.23 1.78
C LEU A 106 12.31 9.01 2.64
N PRO A 107 13.61 8.99 2.30
CA PRO A 107 14.58 9.72 3.10
C PRO A 107 14.33 11.22 3.09
N ALA A 108 14.53 11.86 4.24
CA ALA A 108 14.28 13.29 4.37
C ALA A 108 15.24 14.12 3.53
N ASP A 109 16.42 13.60 3.25
CA ASP A 109 17.41 14.30 2.45
C ASP A 109 17.17 14.15 0.95
N ARG A 110 16.03 13.53 0.58
CA ARG A 110 15.64 13.34 -0.81
C ARG A 110 16.57 12.45 -1.60
N SER A 111 17.36 11.63 -0.94
CA SER A 111 18.11 10.60 -1.62
C SER A 111 17.15 9.52 -2.12
N ALA A 112 17.68 8.49 -2.73
CA ALA A 112 16.87 7.48 -3.39
C ALA A 112 15.92 6.80 -2.41
N ILE A 113 14.71 6.52 -2.87
CA ILE A 113 13.72 5.80 -2.08
C ILE A 113 14.26 4.41 -1.75
N LEU A 114 14.05 3.99 -0.51
CA LEU A 114 14.46 2.66 -0.08
C LEU A 114 13.26 1.73 -0.17
N TRP A 115 13.42 0.64 -0.92
CA TRP A 115 12.35 -0.33 -1.14
C TRP A 115 12.63 -1.61 -0.38
N PRO A 116 11.60 -2.24 0.20
CA PRO A 116 11.80 -3.56 0.81
C PRO A 116 11.93 -4.61 -0.28
N GLU A 117 12.35 -5.79 0.12
CA GLU A 117 12.41 -6.91 -0.79
C GLU A 117 11.03 -7.36 -1.20
N GLY A 118 10.93 -7.97 -2.38
CA GLY A 118 9.69 -8.56 -2.85
C GLY A 118 8.90 -7.62 -3.74
N GLU A 119 7.77 -8.11 -4.16
CA GLU A 119 6.94 -7.40 -5.12
C GLU A 119 5.82 -6.68 -4.41
N ASN A 120 5.03 -5.94 -5.17
CA ASN A 120 3.85 -5.28 -4.61
C ASN A 120 2.89 -6.32 -4.06
N PHE A 121 2.21 -5.96 -2.98
CA PHE A 121 1.05 -6.74 -2.56
C PHE A 121 -0.07 -6.47 -3.55
N ARG A 122 -0.86 -7.49 -3.82
CA ARG A 122 -1.97 -7.36 -4.75
C ARG A 122 -3.23 -7.87 -4.07
N PHE A 123 -4.29 -7.06 -4.11
CA PHE A 123 -5.52 -7.38 -3.42
C PHE A 123 -6.68 -7.38 -4.38
N LYS A 124 -7.52 -8.42 -4.28
CA LYS A 124 -8.79 -8.45 -4.99
C LYS A 124 -9.89 -8.20 -3.96
N VAL A 125 -10.66 -7.15 -4.17
CA VAL A 125 -11.71 -6.77 -3.22
C VAL A 125 -13.06 -7.02 -3.88
N CYS A 126 -13.86 -7.85 -3.24
CA CYS A 126 -15.18 -8.24 -3.71
C CYS A 126 -16.24 -7.52 -2.89
N SER A 127 -17.44 -7.47 -3.39
CA SER A 127 -18.53 -6.85 -2.67
C SER A 127 -18.96 -7.73 -1.50
N ALA A 128 -19.09 -7.15 -0.34
CA ALA A 128 -19.62 -7.87 0.82
C ALA A 128 -21.05 -8.29 0.57
N ASN A 129 -21.81 -7.46 -0.15
CA ASN A 129 -23.18 -7.80 -0.45
C ASN A 129 -23.30 -9.01 -1.35
N ALA A 130 -22.37 -9.17 -2.26
CA ALA A 130 -22.41 -10.32 -3.14
C ALA A 130 -22.26 -11.61 -2.33
N ALA A 131 -21.39 -11.60 -1.36
CA ALA A 131 -21.20 -12.77 -0.53
C ALA A 131 -22.44 -13.04 0.32
N GLY A 132 -23.03 -11.99 0.88
CA GLY A 132 -24.21 -12.17 1.69
C GLY A 132 -25.43 -12.48 0.87
N GLY A 133 -25.54 -11.89 -0.28
CA GLY A 133 -26.67 -12.11 -1.14
C GLY A 133 -26.80 -13.55 -1.58
N ASN A 134 -25.70 -14.18 -1.85
CA ASN A 134 -25.75 -15.56 -2.21
C ASN A 134 -26.30 -16.42 -1.11
N THR A 135 -25.95 -16.08 0.09
CA THR A 135 -26.46 -16.83 1.22
C THR A 135 -27.95 -16.66 1.37
N ILE A 136 -28.42 -15.46 1.15
CA ILE A 136 -29.82 -15.18 1.33
C ILE A 136 -30.67 -15.92 0.32
N TYR A 137 -30.22 -16.04 -0.87
CA TYR A 137 -31.00 -16.69 -1.88
C TYR A 137 -31.04 -18.17 -1.72
N SER A 138 -30.13 -18.71 -1.00
CA SER A 138 -30.14 -20.15 -0.77
C SER A 138 -31.22 -20.54 0.23
#